data_baae2a2a55b0bde91780bbf0949cceb6
#
_entry.id   baae2a2a55b0bde91780bbf0949cceb6
#
_cell.length_a   1.000
_cell.length_b   1.000
_cell.length_c   1.000
_cell.angle_alpha   90.00
_cell.angle_beta   90.00
_cell.angle_gamma   90.00
#
_symmetry.space_group_name_H-M   'P 1'
#
loop_
_entity.id
_entity.type
_entity.pdbx_description
1 polymer ?
#
loop_
_entity_poly.entity_id
_entity_poly.type
_entity_poly.pdbx_seq_one_letter_code
_entity_poly.pdbx_strand_id
1 'polypeptide(L)'
;AMNKYTFSTQSGKAYYCNSIPGFIKDKSTSIIGQLVRHSFEINKEQSDAWENQICELQRRLEECGTEGDIIFEYDIVRLGKRIDIILLIRHMVFSLEFKNGKNAFTAQDAQQAEDYAIDIKNFHKESEDLYVCPILIATDAPKYSKPQVINHYDDKQVFLQRENIDTLIPKIMEIIDVYGSDDEIDFEKWFNSPYYPTPTIISAAIEAYNTHDISQIAQSEAGQDNINECESVIDRIVCYAREKKKKCICFVTGVPGAGKTLVGLDVVAKNLEKGRDSLSVYLSGNGPLVE
;
A
#
# COMPACT_ATOMS: atom_id res chain seq x y z
N ALA A 1 -32.00 9.70 0.72
CA ALA A 1 -30.61 9.74 0.28
C ALA A 1 -29.96 8.41 0.66
N MET A 2 -29.30 7.77 -0.28
CA MET A 2 -28.55 6.52 -0.04
C MET A 2 -27.35 6.86 0.85
N ASN A 3 -27.10 6.06 1.88
CA ASN A 3 -25.99 6.31 2.80
C ASN A 3 -24.65 6.14 2.02
N LYS A 4 -23.71 7.07 2.15
CA LYS A 4 -22.39 7.06 1.47
C LYS A 4 -21.67 5.71 1.58
N TYR A 5 -21.81 5.02 2.69
CA TYR A 5 -21.16 3.74 2.94
C TYR A 5 -21.82 2.56 2.19
N THR A 6 -23.12 2.60 1.96
CA THR A 6 -23.83 1.55 1.21
C THR A 6 -23.38 1.48 -0.25
N PHE A 7 -23.16 2.64 -0.87
CA PHE A 7 -22.63 2.71 -2.24
C PHE A 7 -21.19 2.14 -2.32
N SER A 8 -20.38 2.45 -1.34
CA SER A 8 -18.97 2.02 -1.29
C SER A 8 -18.82 0.49 -1.23
N THR A 9 -19.66 -0.21 -0.46
CA THR A 9 -19.65 -1.68 -0.40
C THR A 9 -20.17 -2.33 -1.69
N GLN A 10 -21.08 -1.70 -2.41
CA GLN A 10 -21.57 -2.19 -3.71
C GLN A 10 -20.51 -2.13 -4.81
N SER A 11 -19.52 -1.26 -4.68
CA SER A 11 -18.42 -1.15 -5.66
C SER A 11 -17.46 -2.35 -5.64
N GLY A 12 -17.52 -3.21 -4.63
CA GLY A 12 -16.60 -4.35 -4.43
C GLY A 12 -15.21 -3.97 -3.91
N LYS A 13 -14.93 -2.67 -3.71
CA LYS A 13 -13.64 -2.20 -3.17
C LYS A 13 -13.46 -2.51 -1.68
N ALA A 14 -14.53 -2.70 -0.94
CA ALA A 14 -14.50 -3.09 0.46
C ALA A 14 -15.71 -3.96 0.79
N TYR A 15 -15.62 -4.78 1.83
CA TYR A 15 -16.71 -5.64 2.24
C TYR A 15 -17.66 -4.97 3.24
N TYR A 16 -17.11 -4.10 4.08
CA TYR A 16 -17.88 -3.27 5.01
C TYR A 16 -17.19 -1.92 5.19
N CYS A 17 -17.97 -0.86 5.30
CA CYS A 17 -17.49 0.45 5.73
C CYS A 17 -18.61 1.24 6.42
N ASN A 18 -18.22 2.03 7.41
CA ASN A 18 -19.10 2.92 8.15
C ASN A 18 -18.27 4.02 8.85
N SER A 19 -18.94 5.06 9.38
CA SER A 19 -18.31 5.91 10.38
C SER A 19 -17.97 5.08 11.63
N ILE A 20 -16.95 5.47 12.39
CA ILE A 20 -16.63 4.79 13.65
C ILE A 20 -17.82 4.80 14.62
N PRO A 21 -18.55 5.90 14.83
CA PRO A 21 -19.78 5.87 15.64
C PRO A 21 -20.88 4.99 15.06
N GLY A 22 -20.95 4.83 13.74
CA GLY A 22 -21.88 3.92 13.08
C GLY A 22 -21.47 2.46 13.29
N PHE A 23 -20.21 2.14 13.11
CA PHE A 23 -19.63 0.82 13.36
C PHE A 23 -19.86 0.33 14.80
N ILE A 24 -19.69 1.22 15.78
CA ILE A 24 -19.92 0.90 17.19
C ILE A 24 -21.39 0.49 17.44
N LYS A 25 -22.35 1.11 16.75
CA LYS A 25 -23.79 0.83 16.88
C LYS A 25 -24.25 -0.38 16.09
N ASP A 26 -23.54 -0.77 15.06
CA ASP A 26 -23.90 -1.90 14.22
C ASP A 26 -23.72 -3.22 14.97
N LYS A 27 -24.65 -4.16 14.75
CA LYS A 27 -24.53 -5.50 15.33
C LYS A 27 -23.36 -6.25 14.68
N SER A 28 -22.50 -6.87 15.46
CA SER A 28 -21.40 -7.72 14.97
C SER A 28 -21.87 -8.76 13.94
N THR A 29 -23.00 -9.40 14.19
CA THR A 29 -23.63 -10.36 13.27
C THR A 29 -24.00 -9.75 11.90
N SER A 30 -24.40 -8.49 11.87
CA SER A 30 -24.69 -7.78 10.62
C SER A 30 -23.43 -7.47 9.83
N ILE A 31 -22.37 -7.05 10.51
CA ILE A 31 -21.05 -6.79 9.93
C ILE A 31 -20.49 -8.10 9.34
N ILE A 32 -20.48 -9.17 10.14
CA ILE A 32 -20.04 -10.51 9.69
C ILE A 32 -20.83 -10.96 8.46
N GLY A 33 -22.16 -10.77 8.48
CA GLY A 33 -23.00 -11.13 7.33
C GLY A 33 -22.62 -10.40 6.04
N GLN A 34 -22.05 -9.19 6.12
CA GLN A 34 -21.53 -8.47 4.96
C GLN A 34 -20.17 -9.02 4.54
N LEU A 35 -19.25 -9.25 5.48
CA LEU A 35 -17.94 -9.84 5.20
C LEU A 35 -18.05 -11.21 4.54
N VAL A 36 -18.95 -12.06 5.06
CA VAL A 36 -19.21 -13.42 4.54
C VAL A 36 -19.74 -13.42 3.11
N ARG A 37 -20.60 -12.49 2.74
CA ARG A 37 -21.20 -12.43 1.39
C ARG A 37 -20.17 -12.29 0.27
N HIS A 38 -19.02 -11.72 0.58
CA HIS A 38 -17.97 -11.43 -0.37
C HIS A 38 -16.82 -12.45 -0.36
N SER A 39 -16.82 -13.40 0.58
CA SER A 39 -15.80 -14.44 0.70
C SER A 39 -16.34 -15.78 0.19
N PHE A 40 -15.64 -16.38 -0.77
CA PHE A 40 -16.10 -17.61 -1.43
C PHE A 40 -15.97 -18.88 -0.58
N GLU A 41 -15.09 -18.90 0.42
CA GLU A 41 -14.88 -20.02 1.34
C GLU A 41 -14.59 -19.49 2.75
N ILE A 42 -15.58 -19.55 3.64
CA ILE A 42 -15.36 -19.24 5.06
C ILE A 42 -15.61 -20.50 5.86
N ASN A 43 -14.62 -20.89 6.66
CA ASN A 43 -14.81 -21.87 7.69
C ASN A 43 -15.32 -21.21 8.98
N LYS A 44 -15.90 -22.01 9.88
CA LYS A 44 -16.47 -21.52 11.14
C LYS A 44 -15.43 -20.80 12.02
N GLU A 45 -14.19 -21.29 12.04
CA GLU A 45 -13.09 -20.71 12.83
C GLU A 45 -12.77 -19.27 12.40
N GLN A 46 -12.81 -18.98 11.10
CA GLN A 46 -12.58 -17.64 10.57
C GLN A 46 -13.73 -16.68 10.91
N SER A 47 -14.96 -17.16 10.88
CA SER A 47 -16.13 -16.36 11.28
C SER A 47 -16.08 -16.02 12.78
N ASP A 48 -15.73 -16.98 13.64
CA ASP A 48 -15.60 -16.78 15.09
C ASP A 48 -14.44 -15.81 15.41
N ALA A 49 -13.35 -15.87 14.65
CA ALA A 49 -12.24 -14.93 14.78
C ALA A 49 -12.64 -13.49 14.42
N TRP A 50 -13.40 -13.30 13.34
CA TRP A 50 -13.93 -12.00 12.98
C TRP A 50 -14.90 -11.43 14.02
N GLU A 51 -15.77 -12.27 14.60
CA GLU A 51 -16.70 -11.82 15.62
C GLU A 51 -15.98 -11.26 16.84
N ASN A 52 -14.99 -11.96 17.35
CA ASN A 52 -14.17 -11.52 18.47
C ASN A 52 -13.43 -10.20 18.14
N GLN A 53 -12.82 -10.11 16.96
CA GLN A 53 -12.10 -8.93 16.50
C GLN A 53 -13.03 -7.71 16.38
N ILE A 54 -14.22 -7.87 15.81
CA ILE A 54 -15.21 -6.80 15.65
C ILE A 54 -15.68 -6.31 17.02
N CYS A 55 -16.09 -7.23 17.91
CA CYS A 55 -16.57 -6.88 19.25
C CYS A 55 -15.51 -6.14 20.08
N GLU A 56 -14.26 -6.61 20.03
CA GLU A 56 -13.16 -5.94 20.75
C GLU A 56 -12.85 -4.56 20.18
N LEU A 57 -12.85 -4.40 18.85
CA LEU A 57 -12.65 -3.10 18.22
C LEU A 57 -13.80 -2.13 18.57
N GLN A 58 -15.06 -2.58 18.51
CA GLN A 58 -16.21 -1.76 18.87
C GLN A 58 -16.08 -1.22 20.29
N ARG A 59 -15.81 -2.12 21.26
CA ARG A 59 -15.67 -1.75 22.68
C ARG A 59 -14.57 -0.71 22.89
N ARG A 60 -13.40 -0.92 22.29
CA ARG A 60 -12.23 -0.04 22.48
C ARG A 60 -12.38 1.30 21.78
N LEU A 61 -12.98 1.32 20.58
CA LEU A 61 -13.28 2.57 19.87
C LEU A 61 -14.36 3.39 20.60
N GLU A 62 -15.35 2.72 21.23
CA GLU A 62 -16.36 3.37 22.06
C GLU A 62 -15.72 4.01 23.29
N GLU A 63 -14.84 3.30 24.00
CA GLU A 63 -14.10 3.81 25.16
C GLU A 63 -13.23 5.03 24.81
N CYS A 64 -12.67 5.06 23.60
CA CYS A 64 -11.82 6.14 23.12
C CYS A 64 -12.63 7.37 22.67
N GLY A 65 -13.87 7.18 22.18
CA GLY A 65 -14.74 8.27 21.72
C GLY A 65 -14.22 8.99 20.48
N THR A 66 -13.41 8.33 19.63
CA THR A 66 -12.84 8.94 18.42
C THR A 66 -13.83 8.95 17.27
N GLU A 67 -13.76 9.99 16.44
CA GLU A 67 -14.51 10.10 15.19
C GLU A 67 -13.63 9.71 14.00
N GLY A 68 -14.26 9.37 12.89
CA GLY A 68 -13.59 8.95 11.67
C GLY A 68 -14.35 7.85 10.95
N ASP A 69 -13.70 7.18 10.03
CA ASP A 69 -14.28 6.10 9.22
C ASP A 69 -13.48 4.81 9.38
N ILE A 70 -14.19 3.67 9.28
CA ILE A 70 -13.63 2.33 9.31
C ILE A 70 -14.02 1.56 8.04
N ILE A 71 -13.06 0.84 7.47
CA ILE A 71 -13.22 0.08 6.24
C ILE A 71 -12.62 -1.31 6.47
N PHE A 72 -13.38 -2.36 6.19
CA PHE A 72 -12.93 -3.74 6.27
C PHE A 72 -12.70 -4.33 4.88
N GLU A 73 -11.65 -5.14 4.76
CA GLU A 73 -11.32 -5.88 3.55
C GLU A 73 -11.19 -4.95 2.34
N TYR A 74 -10.37 -3.92 2.48
CA TYR A 74 -10.15 -2.93 1.42
C TYR A 74 -9.27 -3.51 0.32
N ASP A 75 -9.80 -3.54 -0.89
CA ASP A 75 -9.10 -4.04 -2.08
C ASP A 75 -8.13 -2.99 -2.63
N ILE A 76 -6.85 -3.30 -2.60
CA ILE A 76 -5.84 -2.52 -3.31
C ILE A 76 -5.91 -2.92 -4.78
N VAL A 77 -6.65 -2.13 -5.56
CA VAL A 77 -6.94 -2.39 -6.97
C VAL A 77 -5.67 -2.76 -7.73
N ARG A 78 -5.72 -3.85 -8.50
CA ARG A 78 -4.65 -4.41 -9.34
C ARG A 78 -3.53 -5.19 -8.64
N LEU A 79 -3.46 -5.22 -7.31
CA LEU A 79 -2.46 -6.03 -6.62
C LEU A 79 -3.02 -7.39 -6.16
N GLY A 80 -4.34 -7.57 -6.23
CA GLY A 80 -5.01 -8.79 -5.76
C GLY A 80 -4.84 -9.02 -4.26
N LYS A 81 -4.58 -7.94 -3.52
CA LYS A 81 -4.35 -7.95 -2.08
C LYS A 81 -5.45 -7.14 -1.38
N ARG A 82 -5.80 -7.53 -0.17
CA ARG A 82 -6.75 -6.81 0.67
C ARG A 82 -6.10 -6.46 1.99
N ILE A 83 -6.42 -5.26 2.46
CA ILE A 83 -6.04 -4.80 3.80
C ILE A 83 -7.18 -5.15 4.73
N ASP A 84 -6.88 -5.82 5.83
CA ASP A 84 -7.90 -6.28 6.76
C ASP A 84 -8.77 -5.13 7.25
N ILE A 85 -8.16 -4.05 7.78
CA ILE A 85 -8.90 -2.87 8.22
C ILE A 85 -8.11 -1.60 7.89
N ILE A 86 -8.84 -0.57 7.43
CA ILE A 86 -8.36 0.81 7.35
C ILE A 86 -9.16 1.67 8.30
N LEU A 87 -8.48 2.53 9.05
CA LEU A 87 -9.10 3.61 9.80
C LEU A 87 -8.67 4.95 9.20
N LEU A 88 -9.63 5.83 8.98
CA LEU A 88 -9.41 7.22 8.58
C LEU A 88 -9.75 8.11 9.77
N ILE A 89 -8.74 8.67 10.42
CA ILE A 89 -8.90 9.44 11.64
C ILE A 89 -7.98 10.66 11.59
N ARG A 90 -8.54 11.88 11.80
CA ARG A 90 -7.77 13.12 11.95
C ARG A 90 -6.65 13.30 10.91
N HIS A 91 -7.01 13.22 9.65
CA HIS A 91 -6.08 13.39 8.51
C HIS A 91 -4.99 12.32 8.42
N MET A 92 -5.23 11.16 9.01
CA MET A 92 -4.32 10.00 8.99
C MET A 92 -5.01 8.75 8.47
N VAL A 93 -4.26 7.89 7.80
CA VAL A 93 -4.67 6.57 7.35
C VAL A 93 -3.93 5.52 8.16
N PHE A 94 -4.65 4.71 8.91
CA PHE A 94 -4.08 3.56 9.61
C PHE A 94 -4.40 2.28 8.82
N SER A 95 -3.37 1.58 8.39
CA SER A 95 -3.47 0.27 7.73
C SER A 95 -3.22 -0.81 8.76
N LEU A 96 -4.26 -1.53 9.13
CA LEU A 96 -4.23 -2.55 10.18
C LEU A 96 -4.18 -3.93 9.54
N GLU A 97 -3.19 -4.73 9.92
CA GLU A 97 -3.03 -6.12 9.53
C GLU A 97 -3.17 -7.02 10.75
N PHE A 98 -4.21 -7.85 10.78
CA PHE A 98 -4.53 -8.74 11.89
C PHE A 98 -3.97 -10.14 11.69
N LYS A 99 -3.33 -10.66 12.72
CA LYS A 99 -2.88 -12.04 12.80
C LYS A 99 -3.58 -12.73 13.98
N ASN A 100 -4.78 -13.21 13.71
CA ASN A 100 -5.63 -13.84 14.71
C ASN A 100 -4.99 -15.12 15.25
N GLY A 101 -5.02 -15.29 16.57
CA GLY A 101 -4.44 -16.44 17.27
C GLY A 101 -2.91 -16.49 17.28
N LYS A 102 -2.22 -15.51 16.70
CA LYS A 102 -0.75 -15.45 16.78
C LYS A 102 -0.29 -14.82 18.08
N ASN A 103 0.69 -15.49 18.69
CA ASN A 103 1.33 -15.07 19.94
C ASN A 103 2.70 -14.41 19.75
N ALA A 104 3.09 -14.13 18.50
CA ALA A 104 4.37 -13.51 18.16
C ALA A 104 4.28 -12.70 16.85
N PHE A 105 5.15 -11.71 16.72
CA PHE A 105 5.30 -10.88 15.53
C PHE A 105 6.41 -11.46 14.65
N THR A 106 6.05 -11.99 13.47
CA THR A 106 7.04 -12.52 12.53
C THR A 106 7.54 -11.43 11.58
N ALA A 107 8.75 -11.64 11.02
CA ALA A 107 9.30 -10.72 10.02
C ALA A 107 8.44 -10.69 8.73
N GLN A 108 7.86 -11.82 8.36
CA GLN A 108 6.98 -11.93 7.18
C GLN A 108 5.69 -11.14 7.36
N ASP A 109 5.03 -11.23 8.54
CA ASP A 109 3.82 -10.47 8.83
C ASP A 109 4.12 -8.97 8.88
N ALA A 110 5.29 -8.60 9.46
CA ALA A 110 5.76 -7.21 9.49
C ALA A 110 5.97 -6.65 8.09
N GLN A 111 6.64 -7.40 7.21
CA GLN A 111 6.84 -7.01 5.82
C GLN A 111 5.51 -6.83 5.09
N GLN A 112 4.53 -7.73 5.30
CA GLN A 112 3.21 -7.62 4.68
C GLN A 112 2.48 -6.32 5.09
N ALA A 113 2.51 -5.98 6.38
CA ALA A 113 1.89 -4.75 6.88
C ALA A 113 2.57 -3.48 6.33
N GLU A 114 3.91 -3.49 6.22
CA GLU A 114 4.67 -2.40 5.60
C GLU A 114 4.38 -2.27 4.11
N ASP A 115 4.34 -3.39 3.37
CA ASP A 115 4.03 -3.40 1.93
C ASP A 115 2.67 -2.77 1.64
N TYR A 116 1.65 -3.03 2.47
CA TYR A 116 0.32 -2.42 2.30
C TYR A 116 0.35 -0.89 2.47
N ALA A 117 1.09 -0.39 3.45
CA ALA A 117 1.23 1.06 3.62
C ALA A 117 2.00 1.71 2.46
N ILE A 118 3.05 1.04 1.97
CA ILE A 118 3.79 1.44 0.78
C ILE A 118 2.86 1.48 -0.45
N ASP A 119 2.01 0.47 -0.62
CA ASP A 119 1.06 0.40 -1.73
C ASP A 119 0.04 1.55 -1.67
N ILE A 120 -0.48 1.89 -0.46
CA ILE A 120 -1.36 3.05 -0.26
C ILE A 120 -0.61 4.34 -0.62
N LYS A 121 0.60 4.54 -0.11
CA LYS A 121 1.39 5.76 -0.37
C LYS A 121 1.69 5.97 -1.85
N ASN A 122 2.07 4.90 -2.56
CA ASN A 122 2.52 5.00 -3.93
C ASN A 122 1.39 4.99 -4.96
N PHE A 123 0.23 4.41 -4.64
CA PHE A 123 -0.79 4.14 -5.64
C PHE A 123 -2.17 4.70 -5.33
N HIS A 124 -2.38 5.28 -4.15
CA HIS A 124 -3.64 5.88 -3.77
C HIS A 124 -3.52 7.40 -3.71
N LYS A 125 -3.98 8.08 -4.76
CA LYS A 125 -3.77 9.53 -4.94
C LYS A 125 -4.16 10.37 -3.73
N GLU A 126 -5.32 10.12 -3.15
CA GLU A 126 -5.81 10.91 -2.00
C GLU A 126 -5.07 10.59 -0.68
N SER A 127 -4.11 9.67 -0.69
CA SER A 127 -3.20 9.39 0.43
C SER A 127 -1.81 9.99 0.26
N GLU A 128 -1.51 10.63 -0.87
CA GLU A 128 -0.18 11.19 -1.16
C GLU A 128 0.27 12.17 -0.07
N ASP A 129 -0.61 13.07 0.35
CA ASP A 129 -0.31 14.08 1.37
C ASP A 129 -0.65 13.67 2.81
N LEU A 130 -1.24 12.48 3.01
CA LEU A 130 -1.63 11.99 4.33
C LEU A 130 -0.50 11.20 5.00
N TYR A 131 -0.49 11.20 6.34
CA TYR A 131 0.29 10.21 7.06
C TYR A 131 -0.37 8.84 6.95
N VAL A 132 0.40 7.83 6.54
CA VAL A 132 -0.04 6.43 6.47
C VAL A 132 0.73 5.63 7.50
N CYS A 133 0.02 5.01 8.43
CA CYS A 133 0.61 4.27 9.52
C CYS A 133 0.28 2.76 9.41
N PRO A 134 1.24 1.89 9.09
CA PRO A 134 1.06 0.46 9.19
C PRO A 134 1.09 -0.01 10.64
N ILE A 135 0.13 -0.85 11.03
CA ILE A 135 0.09 -1.51 12.34
C ILE A 135 -0.13 -3.00 12.15
N LEU A 136 0.81 -3.79 12.64
CA LEU A 136 0.68 -5.24 12.73
C LEU A 136 0.10 -5.62 14.07
N ILE A 137 -1.03 -6.33 14.08
CA ILE A 137 -1.71 -6.78 15.28
C ILE A 137 -1.61 -8.31 15.40
N ALA A 138 -0.94 -8.80 16.43
CA ALA A 138 -0.95 -10.21 16.81
C ALA A 138 -1.83 -10.37 18.05
N THR A 139 -3.03 -10.97 17.90
CA THR A 139 -4.09 -10.87 18.91
C THR A 139 -3.72 -11.52 20.24
N ASP A 140 -2.98 -12.63 20.22
CA ASP A 140 -2.59 -13.40 21.40
C ASP A 140 -1.15 -13.11 21.86
N ALA A 141 -0.48 -12.15 21.20
CA ALA A 141 0.87 -11.77 21.57
C ALA A 141 0.87 -10.94 22.86
N PRO A 142 1.90 -11.09 23.70
CA PRO A 142 2.14 -10.15 24.78
C PRO A 142 2.45 -8.77 24.19
N LYS A 143 2.31 -7.73 25.03
CA LYS A 143 2.74 -6.37 24.63
C LYS A 143 4.14 -6.42 24.02
N TYR A 144 4.33 -5.79 22.87
CA TYR A 144 5.63 -5.75 22.21
C TYR A 144 6.67 -5.10 23.11
N SER A 145 7.77 -5.82 23.38
CA SER A 145 8.72 -5.47 24.45
C SER A 145 9.84 -4.54 23.99
N LYS A 146 10.10 -4.47 22.67
CA LYS A 146 11.14 -3.58 22.14
C LYS A 146 10.61 -2.16 22.02
N PRO A 147 11.45 -1.12 22.28
CA PRO A 147 11.05 0.25 22.02
C PRO A 147 10.60 0.44 20.57
N GLN A 148 9.46 1.08 20.38
CA GLN A 148 8.95 1.45 19.07
C GLN A 148 9.05 2.97 18.93
N VAL A 149 9.62 3.41 17.82
CA VAL A 149 9.76 4.84 17.53
C VAL A 149 8.59 5.29 16.70
N ILE A 150 7.88 6.33 17.15
CA ILE A 150 6.90 7.03 16.34
C ILE A 150 7.65 8.07 15.51
N ASN A 151 7.96 7.70 14.27
CA ASN A 151 8.61 8.54 13.28
C ASN A 151 8.10 8.13 11.89
N HIS A 152 8.44 8.87 10.87
CA HIS A 152 8.02 8.62 9.49
C HIS A 152 9.19 8.75 8.51
N TYR A 153 9.03 8.17 7.33
CA TYR A 153 9.88 8.41 6.17
C TYR A 153 9.52 9.74 5.49
N ASP A 154 10.32 10.21 4.57
CA ASP A 154 10.14 11.50 3.88
C ASP A 154 8.79 11.63 3.17
N ASP A 155 8.20 10.52 2.75
CA ASP A 155 6.89 10.43 2.12
C ASP A 155 5.70 10.41 3.10
N LYS A 156 5.92 10.67 4.38
CA LYS A 156 4.92 10.59 5.46
C LYS A 156 4.38 9.18 5.75
N GLN A 157 5.08 8.12 5.34
CA GLN A 157 4.80 6.79 5.86
C GLN A 157 5.37 6.66 7.26
N VAL A 158 4.52 6.42 8.25
CA VAL A 158 4.93 6.19 9.65
C VAL A 158 5.58 4.81 9.76
N PHE A 159 6.57 4.69 10.65
CA PHE A 159 7.24 3.40 10.89
C PHE A 159 6.25 2.37 11.42
N LEU A 160 6.40 1.13 11.00
CA LEU A 160 5.55 0.02 11.42
C LEU A 160 5.48 -0.08 12.95
N GLN A 161 4.26 -0.11 13.46
CA GLN A 161 3.99 -0.41 14.86
C GLN A 161 3.51 -1.86 15.02
N ARG A 162 3.89 -2.49 16.14
CA ARG A 162 3.53 -3.87 16.49
C ARG A 162 2.74 -3.87 17.78
N GLU A 163 1.48 -4.23 17.70
CA GLU A 163 0.56 -4.12 18.83
C GLU A 163 -0.24 -5.41 19.01
N ASN A 164 -0.73 -5.63 20.21
CA ASN A 164 -1.81 -6.59 20.44
C ASN A 164 -3.14 -5.83 20.54
N ILE A 165 -4.22 -6.56 20.77
CA ILE A 165 -5.55 -5.94 20.82
C ILE A 165 -5.69 -4.95 21.98
N ASP A 166 -4.97 -5.14 23.10
CA ASP A 166 -5.03 -4.27 24.27
C ASP A 166 -4.29 -2.95 24.08
N THR A 167 -3.20 -2.96 23.30
CA THR A 167 -2.34 -1.79 23.09
C THR A 167 -2.64 -1.03 21.81
N LEU A 168 -3.48 -1.59 20.91
CA LEU A 168 -3.79 -1.01 19.60
C LEU A 168 -4.34 0.42 19.69
N ILE A 169 -5.47 0.61 20.37
CA ILE A 169 -6.12 1.93 20.42
C ILE A 169 -5.27 2.97 21.16
N PRO A 170 -4.68 2.67 22.33
CA PRO A 170 -3.71 3.55 22.95
C PRO A 170 -2.58 4.00 22.01
N LYS A 171 -2.04 3.09 21.19
CA LYS A 171 -1.00 3.40 20.22
C LYS A 171 -1.50 4.29 19.09
N ILE A 172 -2.69 4.04 18.56
CA ILE A 172 -3.32 4.90 17.55
C ILE A 172 -3.46 6.33 18.09
N MET A 173 -3.94 6.49 19.33
CA MET A 173 -4.10 7.81 19.94
C MET A 173 -2.75 8.52 20.15
N GLU A 174 -1.73 7.79 20.60
CA GLU A 174 -0.36 8.31 20.73
C GLU A 174 0.18 8.86 19.39
N ILE A 175 -0.08 8.14 18.28
CA ILE A 175 0.33 8.57 16.94
C ILE A 175 -0.46 9.78 16.46
N ILE A 176 -1.77 9.81 16.73
CA ILE A 176 -2.63 10.94 16.41
C ILE A 176 -2.19 12.20 17.16
N ASP A 177 -1.78 12.08 18.41
CA ASP A 177 -1.25 13.22 19.20
C ASP A 177 0.03 13.80 18.60
N VAL A 178 0.79 13.00 17.85
CA VAL A 178 2.04 13.43 17.20
C VAL A 178 1.79 14.02 15.81
N TYR A 179 0.96 13.37 14.98
CA TYR A 179 0.82 13.68 13.54
C TYR A 179 -0.59 14.05 13.11
N GLY A 180 -1.60 13.83 13.95
CA GLY A 180 -2.99 14.13 13.61
C GLY A 180 -3.23 15.63 13.46
N SER A 181 -4.18 16.01 12.63
CA SER A 181 -4.70 17.37 12.53
C SER A 181 -6.20 17.36 12.79
N ASP A 182 -6.78 18.56 12.96
CA ASP A 182 -8.24 18.72 13.11
C ASP A 182 -8.98 18.59 11.77
N ASP A 183 -8.25 18.48 10.66
CA ASP A 183 -8.83 18.27 9.34
C ASP A 183 -9.36 16.82 9.22
N GLU A 184 -10.56 16.69 8.71
CA GLU A 184 -11.15 15.39 8.41
C GLU A 184 -10.83 14.95 6.99
N ILE A 185 -10.69 13.64 6.80
CA ILE A 185 -10.58 13.06 5.47
C ILE A 185 -11.99 12.94 4.88
N ASP A 186 -12.21 13.51 3.69
CA ASP A 186 -13.43 13.26 2.96
C ASP A 186 -13.46 11.79 2.53
N PHE A 187 -14.32 11.00 3.21
CA PHE A 187 -14.44 9.57 2.97
C PHE A 187 -14.77 9.23 1.51
N GLU A 188 -15.72 9.95 0.89
CA GLU A 188 -16.12 9.63 -0.49
C GLU A 188 -15.00 9.90 -1.47
N LYS A 189 -14.30 11.02 -1.30
CA LYS A 189 -13.16 11.38 -2.11
C LYS A 189 -12.02 10.39 -1.94
N TRP A 190 -11.68 10.05 -0.69
CA TRP A 190 -10.63 9.08 -0.38
C TRP A 190 -10.98 7.69 -0.92
N PHE A 191 -12.17 7.16 -0.60
CA PHE A 191 -12.60 5.83 -0.99
C PHE A 191 -12.67 5.66 -2.52
N ASN A 192 -13.11 6.70 -3.24
CA ASN A 192 -13.21 6.70 -4.69
C ASN A 192 -11.94 7.21 -5.38
N SER A 193 -10.89 7.48 -4.62
CA SER A 193 -9.61 7.88 -5.19
C SER A 193 -9.23 6.98 -6.35
N PRO A 194 -8.83 7.56 -7.47
CA PRO A 194 -8.28 6.75 -8.54
C PRO A 194 -7.04 6.03 -8.02
N TYR A 195 -6.91 4.75 -8.36
CA TYR A 195 -5.63 4.10 -8.33
C TYR A 195 -4.73 4.91 -9.28
N TYR A 196 -3.71 5.49 -8.73
CA TYR A 196 -2.75 6.29 -9.47
C TYR A 196 -1.48 5.46 -9.67
N PRO A 197 -1.51 4.48 -10.60
CA PRO A 197 -0.28 3.82 -10.95
C PRO A 197 0.61 4.88 -11.57
N THR A 198 1.90 4.77 -11.38
CA THR A 198 2.84 5.04 -12.49
C THR A 198 2.11 4.66 -13.78
N PRO A 199 2.10 5.54 -14.81
CA PRO A 199 1.47 5.23 -16.10
C PRO A 199 1.78 3.77 -16.42
N THR A 200 0.78 3.02 -16.86
CA THR A 200 0.92 1.57 -16.95
C THR A 200 2.26 1.31 -17.61
N ILE A 201 3.01 0.32 -17.15
CA ILE A 201 4.28 -0.08 -17.78
C ILE A 201 4.13 -0.14 -19.30
N ILE A 202 2.93 -0.48 -19.77
CA ILE A 202 2.53 -0.44 -21.18
C ILE A 202 2.51 0.99 -21.74
N SER A 203 1.88 1.94 -21.04
CA SER A 203 1.87 3.36 -21.46
C SER A 203 3.27 3.94 -21.47
N ALA A 204 4.07 3.59 -20.44
CA ALA A 204 5.48 3.97 -20.36
C ALA A 204 6.30 3.35 -21.50
N ALA A 205 6.05 2.08 -21.83
CA ALA A 205 6.72 1.41 -22.94
C ALA A 205 6.34 2.04 -24.30
N ILE A 206 5.06 2.35 -24.48
CA ILE A 206 4.56 3.01 -25.71
C ILE A 206 5.14 4.43 -25.84
N GLU A 207 5.15 5.19 -24.74
CA GLU A 207 5.73 6.54 -24.72
C GLU A 207 7.23 6.50 -24.98
N ALA A 208 7.97 5.66 -24.30
CA ALA A 208 9.40 5.43 -24.52
C ALA A 208 9.69 4.99 -25.96
N TYR A 209 8.83 4.16 -26.56
CA TYR A 209 8.97 3.73 -27.95
C TYR A 209 8.70 4.85 -28.95
N ASN A 210 7.68 5.69 -28.68
CA ASN A 210 7.25 6.74 -29.61
C ASN A 210 8.10 8.03 -29.50
N THR A 211 8.49 8.42 -28.29
CA THR A 211 9.16 9.69 -27.99
C THR A 211 10.63 9.53 -27.67
N HIS A 212 11.06 8.29 -27.36
CA HIS A 212 12.38 7.96 -26.84
C HIS A 212 12.72 8.71 -25.53
N ASP A 213 11.72 9.22 -24.86
CA ASP A 213 11.81 9.99 -23.61
C ASP A 213 10.76 9.51 -22.60
N ILE A 214 11.20 9.17 -21.40
CA ILE A 214 10.34 8.78 -20.29
C ILE A 214 10.20 9.88 -19.22
N SER A 215 10.79 11.05 -19.45
CA SER A 215 10.80 12.14 -18.46
C SER A 215 9.40 12.60 -18.06
N GLN A 216 8.42 12.52 -18.97
CA GLN A 216 7.03 12.85 -18.69
C GLN A 216 6.30 11.79 -17.86
N ILE A 217 6.90 10.60 -17.73
CA ILE A 217 6.34 9.45 -17.04
C ILE A 217 6.86 9.38 -15.60
N ALA A 218 8.01 9.97 -15.30
CA ALA A 218 8.55 10.07 -13.96
C ALA A 218 7.68 11.01 -13.11
N GLN A 219 7.04 10.48 -12.08
CA GLN A 219 6.04 11.18 -11.26
C GLN A 219 6.62 12.28 -10.35
N SER A 220 7.93 12.34 -10.18
CA SER A 220 8.60 13.37 -9.36
C SER A 220 10.01 13.64 -9.87
N GLU A 221 10.52 14.85 -9.62
CA GLU A 221 11.92 15.21 -9.91
C GLU A 221 12.91 14.26 -9.24
N ALA A 222 12.65 13.85 -7.97
CA ALA A 222 13.49 12.90 -7.25
C ALA A 222 13.49 11.50 -7.90
N GLY A 223 12.38 11.07 -8.48
CA GLY A 223 12.30 9.83 -9.25
C GLY A 223 13.11 9.90 -10.54
N GLN A 224 13.07 11.04 -11.23
CA GLN A 224 13.83 11.26 -12.47
C GLN A 224 15.33 11.26 -12.22
N ASP A 225 15.80 11.91 -11.16
CA ASP A 225 17.22 11.95 -10.81
C ASP A 225 17.77 10.55 -10.52
N ASN A 226 17.03 9.73 -9.78
CA ASN A 226 17.38 8.35 -9.51
C ASN A 226 17.42 7.49 -10.78
N ILE A 227 16.50 7.69 -11.71
CA ILE A 227 16.46 6.99 -13.00
C ILE A 227 17.71 7.38 -13.80
N ASN A 228 17.99 8.67 -13.94
CA ASN A 228 19.14 9.19 -14.67
C ASN A 228 20.48 8.69 -14.09
N GLU A 229 20.59 8.62 -12.77
CA GLU A 229 21.77 8.08 -12.12
C GLU A 229 21.94 6.58 -12.40
N CYS A 230 20.89 5.78 -12.27
CA CYS A 230 20.92 4.36 -12.60
C CYS A 230 21.31 4.11 -14.05
N GLU A 231 20.76 4.86 -15.00
CA GLU A 231 21.12 4.77 -16.41
C GLU A 231 22.59 5.09 -16.66
N SER A 232 23.07 6.18 -16.07
CA SER A 232 24.48 6.58 -16.19
C SER A 232 25.43 5.46 -15.71
N VAL A 233 25.05 4.75 -14.67
CA VAL A 233 25.82 3.59 -14.16
C VAL A 233 25.74 2.43 -15.14
N ILE A 234 24.55 2.10 -15.66
CA ILE A 234 24.34 1.00 -16.61
C ILE A 234 25.11 1.28 -17.90
N ASP A 235 25.05 2.48 -18.46
CA ASP A 235 25.78 2.87 -19.66
C ASP A 235 27.30 2.72 -19.50
N ARG A 236 27.84 3.12 -18.35
CA ARG A 236 29.27 2.91 -18.04
C ARG A 236 29.65 1.41 -17.99
N ILE A 237 28.80 0.58 -17.41
CA ILE A 237 29.00 -0.87 -17.35
C ILE A 237 28.94 -1.48 -18.77
N VAL A 238 27.99 -1.06 -19.58
CA VAL A 238 27.85 -1.50 -20.97
C VAL A 238 29.08 -1.12 -21.80
N CYS A 239 29.56 0.13 -21.68
CA CYS A 239 30.76 0.59 -22.35
C CYS A 239 32.00 -0.23 -21.93
N TYR A 240 32.18 -0.41 -20.61
CA TYR A 240 33.26 -1.24 -20.06
C TYR A 240 33.21 -2.69 -20.58
N ALA A 241 32.02 -3.30 -20.55
CA ALA A 241 31.86 -4.69 -21.01
C ALA A 241 32.24 -4.83 -22.49
N ARG A 242 31.86 -3.88 -23.33
CA ARG A 242 32.21 -3.86 -24.76
C ARG A 242 33.71 -3.67 -24.97
N GLU A 243 34.29 -2.66 -24.31
CA GLU A 243 35.72 -2.38 -24.44
C GLU A 243 36.59 -3.58 -24.02
N LYS A 244 36.22 -4.21 -22.90
CA LYS A 244 36.98 -5.34 -22.36
C LYS A 244 36.53 -6.70 -22.89
N LYS A 245 35.55 -6.75 -23.83
CA LYS A 245 34.94 -7.98 -24.36
C LYS A 245 34.50 -8.94 -23.24
N LYS A 246 33.87 -8.38 -22.20
CA LYS A 246 33.38 -9.13 -21.03
C LYS A 246 31.86 -9.19 -21.03
N LYS A 247 31.31 -10.21 -20.35
CA LYS A 247 29.89 -10.27 -20.00
C LYS A 247 29.73 -9.70 -18.60
N CYS A 248 28.71 -8.86 -18.41
CA CYS A 248 28.35 -8.27 -17.12
C CYS A 248 26.89 -8.55 -16.81
N ILE A 249 26.58 -8.68 -15.54
CA ILE A 249 25.20 -8.75 -15.01
C ILE A 249 25.04 -7.55 -14.09
N CYS A 250 23.97 -6.79 -14.28
CA CYS A 250 23.60 -5.64 -13.47
C CYS A 250 22.29 -5.92 -12.76
N PHE A 251 22.24 -5.79 -11.44
CA PHE A 251 21.03 -5.91 -10.64
C PHE A 251 20.57 -4.52 -10.22
N VAL A 252 19.36 -4.14 -10.68
CA VAL A 252 18.71 -2.90 -10.23
C VAL A 252 17.73 -3.26 -9.12
N THR A 253 17.99 -2.77 -7.90
CA THR A 253 17.16 -3.03 -6.72
C THR A 253 16.47 -1.75 -6.28
N GLY A 254 15.35 -1.88 -5.58
CA GLY A 254 14.59 -0.75 -5.05
C GLY A 254 13.21 -1.23 -4.59
N VAL A 255 12.54 -0.38 -3.82
CA VAL A 255 11.18 -0.63 -3.33
C VAL A 255 10.17 -0.79 -4.49
N PRO A 256 9.01 -1.42 -4.27
CA PRO A 256 7.91 -1.40 -5.24
C PRO A 256 7.60 0.04 -5.68
N GLY A 257 7.40 0.25 -6.97
CA GLY A 257 7.13 1.60 -7.51
C GLY A 257 8.35 2.50 -7.77
N ALA A 258 9.55 2.15 -7.34
CA ALA A 258 10.77 2.95 -7.51
C ALA A 258 11.28 3.09 -8.97
N GLY A 259 10.48 2.79 -9.98
CA GLY A 259 10.85 2.99 -11.39
C GLY A 259 11.81 1.96 -12.00
N LYS A 260 12.11 0.81 -11.33
CA LYS A 260 13.04 -0.22 -11.85
C LYS A 260 12.72 -0.66 -13.29
N THR A 261 11.47 -0.84 -13.60
CA THR A 261 11.00 -1.22 -14.95
C THR A 261 11.20 -0.08 -15.94
N LEU A 262 10.98 1.18 -15.51
CA LEU A 262 11.21 2.37 -16.33
C LEU A 262 12.68 2.49 -16.71
N VAL A 263 13.60 2.32 -15.77
CA VAL A 263 15.06 2.30 -16.06
C VAL A 263 15.38 1.26 -17.15
N GLY A 264 14.81 0.05 -17.06
CA GLY A 264 15.03 -0.99 -18.07
C GLY A 264 14.50 -0.60 -19.47
N LEU A 265 13.31 -0.01 -19.53
CA LEU A 265 12.70 0.45 -20.77
C LEU A 265 13.47 1.62 -21.40
N ASP A 266 13.88 2.59 -20.59
CA ASP A 266 14.60 3.78 -21.06
C ASP A 266 16.00 3.40 -21.60
N VAL A 267 16.72 2.52 -20.91
CA VAL A 267 18.00 1.99 -21.41
C VAL A 267 17.84 1.32 -22.77
N VAL A 268 16.77 0.57 -23.00
CA VAL A 268 16.51 -0.07 -24.31
C VAL A 268 16.13 0.97 -25.35
N ALA A 269 15.23 1.91 -25.03
CA ALA A 269 14.79 2.97 -25.95
C ALA A 269 15.98 3.82 -26.44
N LYS A 270 16.80 4.33 -25.51
CA LYS A 270 18.00 5.13 -25.83
C LYS A 270 19.06 4.36 -26.62
N ASN A 271 19.17 3.05 -26.42
CA ASN A 271 20.09 2.23 -27.22
C ASN A 271 19.58 2.02 -28.67
N LEU A 272 18.28 1.97 -28.89
CA LEU A 272 17.69 1.90 -30.22
C LEU A 272 17.96 3.20 -31.02
N GLU A 273 17.84 4.38 -30.38
CA GLU A 273 18.14 5.68 -31.01
C GLU A 273 19.58 5.82 -31.50
N LYS A 274 20.51 5.33 -30.66
CA LYS A 274 21.94 5.49 -30.96
C LYS A 274 22.39 4.71 -32.19
N GLY A 275 21.46 4.03 -32.93
CA GLY A 275 21.71 3.38 -34.23
C GLY A 275 22.88 2.41 -34.24
N ARG A 276 23.22 1.87 -33.08
CA ARG A 276 24.36 0.97 -32.89
C ARG A 276 23.97 -0.45 -33.23
N ASP A 277 24.84 -1.20 -33.86
CA ASP A 277 24.75 -2.63 -34.18
C ASP A 277 24.54 -3.56 -32.95
N SER A 278 23.81 -3.09 -31.93
CA SER A 278 23.55 -3.85 -30.72
C SER A 278 22.05 -4.03 -30.54
N LEU A 279 21.61 -5.26 -30.72
CA LEU A 279 20.25 -5.69 -30.37
C LEU A 279 20.05 -5.51 -28.85
N SER A 280 19.23 -4.54 -28.46
CA SER A 280 18.74 -4.41 -27.09
C SER A 280 17.36 -5.04 -27.01
N VAL A 281 17.17 -6.01 -26.09
CA VAL A 281 15.91 -6.71 -25.91
C VAL A 281 15.47 -6.56 -24.47
N TYR A 282 14.22 -6.13 -24.29
CA TYR A 282 13.56 -6.13 -22.98
C TYR A 282 12.77 -7.42 -22.82
N LEU A 283 13.06 -8.16 -21.74
CA LEU A 283 12.34 -9.39 -21.39
C LEU A 283 11.59 -9.15 -20.09
N SER A 284 10.29 -9.37 -20.09
CA SER A 284 9.44 -9.25 -18.90
C SER A 284 8.73 -10.54 -18.59
N GLY A 285 8.66 -10.90 -17.30
CA GLY A 285 7.76 -11.95 -16.81
C GLY A 285 6.33 -11.44 -16.55
N ASN A 286 6.04 -10.17 -16.83
CA ASN A 286 4.72 -9.57 -16.67
C ASN A 286 3.91 -9.78 -17.94
N GLY A 287 2.88 -10.66 -17.90
CA GLY A 287 2.04 -11.00 -19.04
C GLY A 287 1.57 -9.82 -19.90
N PRO A 288 1.00 -8.73 -19.30
CA PRO A 288 0.56 -7.55 -20.04
C PRO A 288 1.63 -6.78 -20.81
N LEU A 289 2.92 -7.06 -20.59
CA LEU A 289 4.03 -6.44 -21.34
C LEU A 289 4.52 -7.30 -22.50
N VAL A 290 4.02 -8.52 -22.60
CA VAL A 290 4.49 -9.52 -23.60
C VAL A 290 3.45 -9.72 -24.70
N GLU A 291 2.17 -9.30 -24.45
CA GLU A 291 1.07 -9.25 -25.42
C GLU A 291 1.07 -7.92 -26.19
#